data_106853688a0b5c3b1be9fd905937dd1e
#
_entry.id   106853688a0b5c3b1be9fd905937dd1e
#
_cell.length_a   1.000
_cell.length_b   1.000
_cell.length_c   1.000
_cell.angle_alpha   90.00
_cell.angle_beta   90.00
_cell.angle_gamma   90.00
#
_symmetry.space_group_name_H-M   'P 1'
#
loop_
_entity.id
_entity.type
_entity.pdbx_description
1 polymer ?
#
loop_
_entity_poly.entity_id
_entity_poly.type
_entity_poly.pdbx_seq_one_letter_code
_entity_poly.pdbx_strand_id
1 'polypeptide(L)' 'MAKFALGDVVEKEKAGFGTVRAIFLSREGAQMYAVEKEGSFDFVEEARLSRSKATQPMN' A
#
# COMPACT_ATOMS: atom_id res chain seq x y z
N MET A 1 4.15 3.08 -13.54
CA MET A 1 3.89 4.21 -12.65
C MET A 1 3.19 3.75 -11.40
N ALA A 2 3.61 4.27 -10.26
CA ALA A 2 3.03 3.82 -8.99
C ALA A 2 1.60 4.32 -8.84
N LYS A 3 0.75 3.44 -8.37
CA LYS A 3 -0.67 3.74 -8.19
C LYS A 3 -0.93 4.43 -6.85
N PHE A 4 -0.07 4.17 -5.87
CA PHE A 4 -0.21 4.75 -4.54
C PHE A 4 1.01 5.59 -4.22
N ALA A 5 0.85 6.53 -3.31
CA ALA A 5 1.91 7.45 -2.93
C ALA A 5 2.30 7.23 -1.48
N LEU A 6 3.48 7.74 -1.12
CA LEU A 6 3.92 7.70 0.27
C LEU A 6 2.88 8.37 1.16
N GLY A 7 2.59 7.73 2.26
CA GLY A 7 1.60 8.24 3.21
C GLY A 7 0.18 7.82 2.93
N ASP A 8 -0.08 7.22 1.78
CA ASP A 8 -1.43 6.75 1.49
C ASP A 8 -1.81 5.62 2.43
N VAL A 9 -3.07 5.61 2.82
CA VAL A 9 -3.62 4.50 3.57
C VAL A 9 -4.24 3.53 2.56
N VAL A 10 -3.79 2.29 2.61
CA VAL A 10 -4.24 1.28 1.67
C VAL A 10 -4.74 0.08 2.43
N GLU A 11 -5.58 -0.70 1.76
CA GLU A 11 -6.10 -1.93 2.34
C GLU A 11 -5.35 -3.11 1.71
N LYS A 12 -4.75 -3.92 2.58
CA LYS A 12 -4.09 -5.14 2.15
C LYS A 12 -5.14 -6.24 2.07
N GLU A 13 -5.03 -7.03 1.03
CA GLU A 13 -5.97 -8.12 0.83
C GLU A 13 -5.96 -9.04 2.05
N LYS A 14 -7.11 -9.16 2.70
CA LYS A 14 -7.33 -10.05 3.85
C LYS A 14 -6.45 -9.73 5.06
N ALA A 15 -5.84 -8.56 5.10
CA ALA A 15 -4.92 -8.24 6.18
C ALA A 15 -5.15 -6.87 6.80
N GLY A 16 -6.18 -6.15 6.37
CA GLY A 16 -6.51 -4.87 6.97
C GLY A 16 -5.77 -3.71 6.34
N PHE A 17 -5.76 -2.59 7.03
CA PHE A 17 -5.23 -1.35 6.51
C PHE A 17 -3.79 -1.13 6.93
N GLY A 18 -3.08 -0.35 6.15
CA GLY A 18 -1.73 0.08 6.49
C GLY A 18 -1.39 1.34 5.73
N THR A 19 -0.22 1.88 6.01
CA THR A 19 0.24 3.12 5.41
C THR A 19 1.45 2.84 4.53
N VAL A 20 1.45 3.40 3.31
CA VAL A 20 2.56 3.24 2.39
C VAL A 20 3.75 4.03 2.90
N ARG A 21 4.86 3.35 3.15
CA ARG A 21 6.09 3.98 3.65
C ARG A 21 7.22 3.96 2.65
N ALA A 22 7.17 3.08 1.67
CA ALA A 22 8.18 3.04 0.63
C ALA A 22 7.57 2.46 -0.63
N ILE A 23 8.11 2.87 -1.77
CA ILE A 23 7.65 2.44 -3.08
C ILE A 23 8.88 1.98 -3.86
N PHE A 24 8.84 0.78 -4.40
CA PHE A 24 10.00 0.26 -5.10
C PHE A 24 9.56 -0.79 -6.12
N LEU A 25 10.50 -1.17 -6.98
CA LEU A 25 10.28 -2.23 -7.95
C LEU A 25 10.97 -3.49 -7.48
N SER A 26 10.33 -4.62 -7.70
CA SER A 26 10.95 -5.89 -7.42
C SER A 26 11.98 -6.21 -8.51
N ARG A 27 12.74 -7.27 -8.28
CA ARG A 27 13.72 -7.70 -9.27
C ARG A 27 13.07 -8.02 -10.62
N GLU A 28 11.85 -8.52 -10.58
CA GLU A 28 11.11 -8.84 -11.81
C GLU A 28 10.40 -7.64 -12.42
N GLY A 29 10.52 -6.49 -11.80
CA GLY A 29 9.88 -5.29 -12.33
C GLY A 29 8.46 -5.06 -11.82
N ALA A 30 8.02 -5.79 -10.82
CA ALA A 30 6.70 -5.57 -10.25
C ALA A 30 6.72 -4.39 -9.30
N GLN A 31 5.67 -3.58 -9.33
CA GLN A 31 5.55 -2.44 -8.44
C GLN A 31 5.24 -2.93 -7.04
N MET A 32 6.08 -2.56 -6.08
CA MET A 32 5.98 -3.02 -4.70
C MET A 32 5.83 -1.85 -3.76
N TYR A 33 5.27 -2.13 -2.61
CA TYR A 33 5.07 -1.13 -1.56
C TYR A 33 5.44 -1.72 -0.21
N ALA A 34 6.13 -0.94 0.59
CA ALA A 34 6.33 -1.28 2.00
C ALA A 34 5.19 -0.64 2.77
N VAL A 35 4.33 -1.46 3.33
CA VAL A 35 3.13 -1.00 4.02
C VAL A 35 3.31 -1.26 5.51
N GLU A 36 3.19 -0.19 6.29
CA GLU A 36 3.36 -0.28 7.73
C GLU A 36 2.01 -0.40 8.41
N LYS A 37 1.94 -1.32 9.37
CA LYS A 37 0.78 -1.44 10.23
C LYS A 37 1.27 -1.72 11.63
N GLU A 38 1.01 -0.79 12.56
CA GLU A 38 1.35 -0.95 13.97
C GLU A 38 2.82 -1.32 14.17
N GLY A 39 3.70 -0.65 13.45
CA GLY A 39 5.12 -0.86 13.59
C GLY A 39 5.70 -2.02 12.80
N SER A 40 4.86 -2.78 12.12
CA SER A 40 5.32 -3.88 11.28
C SER A 40 5.20 -3.50 9.81
N PHE A 41 6.16 -3.98 9.02
CA PHE A 41 6.18 -3.68 7.59
C PHE A 41 5.90 -4.95 6.81
N ASP A 42 5.06 -4.81 5.78
CA ASP A 42 4.84 -5.85 4.79
C ASP A 42 5.21 -5.32 3.43
N PHE A 43 5.87 -6.15 2.64
CA PHE A 43 6.17 -5.80 1.26
C PHE A 43 5.12 -6.45 0.38
N VAL A 44 4.32 -5.63 -0.28
CA VAL A 44 3.12 -6.09 -0.96
C VAL A 44 3.12 -5.59 -2.39
N GLU A 45 2.71 -6.45 -3.31
CA GLU A 45 2.56 -6.05 -4.70
C GLU A 45 1.35 -5.15 -4.87
N GLU A 46 1.45 -4.27 -5.86
CA GLU A 46 0.39 -3.31 -6.12
C GLU A 46 -0.97 -3.98 -6.33
N ALA A 47 -0.98 -5.13 -6.98
CA ALA A 47 -2.23 -5.80 -7.29
C ALA A 47 -2.96 -6.30 -6.04
N ARG A 48 -2.25 -6.41 -4.93
CA ARG A 48 -2.86 -6.89 -3.69
C ARG A 48 -3.32 -5.77 -2.78
N LEU A 49 -3.17 -4.53 -3.24
CA LEU A 49 -3.55 -3.36 -2.45
C LEU A 49 -4.73 -2.67 -3.11
N SER A 50 -5.56 -2.07 -2.31
CA SER A 50 -6.63 -1.22 -2.81
C SER A 50 -6.70 0.04 -1.96
N ARG A 51 -7.31 1.07 -2.52
CA ARG A 51 -7.44 2.33 -1.82
C ARG A 51 -8.41 2.16 -0.66
N SER A 52 -8.01 2.68 0.50
CA SER A 52 -8.86 2.58 1.67
C SER A 52 -10.08 3.47 1.52
N LYS A 53 -11.25 2.88 1.66
CA LYS A 53 -12.48 3.66 1.58
C LYS A 53 -12.72 4.49 2.83
N ALA A 54 -12.11 4.07 3.94
CA ALA A 54 -12.28 4.78 5.19
C ALA A 54 -11.65 6.16 5.17
N THR A 55 -10.70 6.39 4.27
CA THR A 55 -10.00 7.66 4.20
C THR A 55 -10.39 8.49 2.99
N GLN A 56 -11.40 8.07 2.24
CA GLN A 56 -11.82 8.85 1.09
C GLN A 56 -12.45 10.15 1.55
N PRO A 57 -12.11 11.24 0.87
CA PRO A 57 -12.74 12.51 1.22
C PRO A 57 -14.23 12.48 0.92
N MET A 58 -14.95 13.19 1.72
CA MET A 58 -16.36 13.37 1.51
C MET A 58 -16.58 14.49 0.52
N ASN A 59 -17.36 14.23 -0.47
CA ASN A 59 -17.65 15.26 -1.46
C ASN A 59 -19.11 15.45 -1.65
#